data_147a206fe0db8a2e7284d50014de967d
#
_entry.id   147a206fe0db8a2e7284d50014de967d
#
_cell.length_a   1.000
_cell.length_b   1.000
_cell.length_c   1.000
_cell.angle_alpha   90.00
_cell.angle_beta   90.00
_cell.angle_gamma   90.00
#
_symmetry.space_group_name_H-M   'P 1'
#
loop_
_entity.id
_entity.type
_entity.pdbx_description
1 polymer ?
#
loop_
_entity_poly.entity_id
_entity_poly.type
_entity_poly.pdbx_seq_one_letter_code
_entity_poly.pdbx_strand_id
1 'polypeptide(L)'
;MFKTETIIDSTRIAYLAVTAFECNDMTASWCDSAKPASPVPEGEDPWYFNPAFWDSDFQIDVCFDDPEADGRSRHVQIGRAEVQAGFDKMASDYPSHLGDIINDNYDAETADTWWQLVVLKDIIYG
;
A
#
# COMPACT_ATOMS: atom_id res chain seq x y z
N MET A 1 1.13 14.09 -30.16
CA MET A 1 1.35 13.16 -29.04
C MET A 1 0.33 13.41 -27.95
N PHE A 2 -0.26 12.37 -27.46
CA PHE A 2 -1.24 12.47 -26.38
C PHE A 2 -0.64 11.92 -25.09
N LYS A 3 -0.80 12.64 -23.98
CA LYS A 3 -0.37 12.20 -22.65
C LYS A 3 -1.59 12.07 -21.76
N THR A 4 -1.60 11.01 -20.96
CA THR A 4 -2.63 10.80 -19.94
C THR A 4 -1.95 10.64 -18.59
N GLU A 5 -2.32 11.46 -17.63
CA GLU A 5 -1.89 11.32 -16.24
C GLU A 5 -3.03 10.74 -15.43
N THR A 6 -2.69 9.75 -14.60
CA THR A 6 -3.64 9.15 -13.68
C THR A 6 -3.30 9.58 -12.26
N ILE A 7 -4.30 10.11 -11.55
CA ILE A 7 -4.15 10.54 -10.16
C ILE A 7 -4.92 9.55 -9.29
N ILE A 8 -4.24 9.01 -8.29
CA ILE A 8 -4.86 8.22 -7.23
C ILE A 8 -5.02 9.12 -6.02
N ASP A 9 -6.26 9.49 -5.72
CA ASP A 9 -6.53 10.39 -4.61
C ASP A 9 -6.47 9.67 -3.26
N SER A 10 -6.40 10.44 -2.18
CA SER A 10 -6.26 9.91 -0.82
C SER A 10 -7.47 9.09 -0.37
N THR A 11 -8.65 9.39 -0.87
CA THR A 11 -9.85 8.58 -0.58
C THR A 11 -9.72 7.18 -1.17
N ARG A 12 -9.24 7.07 -2.40
CA ARG A 12 -8.97 5.76 -3.03
C ARG A 12 -7.90 4.99 -2.29
N ILE A 13 -6.84 5.66 -1.87
CA ILE A 13 -5.78 5.01 -1.09
C ILE A 13 -6.34 4.48 0.23
N ALA A 14 -7.20 5.25 0.91
CA ALA A 14 -7.82 4.83 2.16
C ALA A 14 -8.65 3.54 1.97
N TYR A 15 -9.47 3.46 0.94
CA TYR A 15 -10.24 2.24 0.65
C TYR A 15 -9.34 1.07 0.28
N LEU A 16 -8.30 1.31 -0.50
CA LEU A 16 -7.33 0.28 -0.88
C LEU A 16 -6.61 -0.26 0.36
N ALA A 17 -6.23 0.61 1.29
CA ALA A 17 -5.60 0.23 2.55
C ALA A 17 -6.51 -0.66 3.41
N VAL A 18 -7.81 -0.36 3.47
CA VAL A 18 -8.77 -1.22 4.16
C VAL A 18 -8.75 -2.63 3.57
N THR A 19 -8.78 -2.74 2.25
CA THR A 19 -8.75 -4.05 1.59
C THR A 19 -7.43 -4.78 1.81
N ALA A 20 -6.32 -4.07 1.86
CA ALA A 20 -5.01 -4.67 2.12
C ALA A 20 -4.86 -5.14 3.57
N PHE A 21 -5.36 -4.36 4.54
CA PHE A 21 -5.07 -4.56 5.96
C PHE A 21 -6.14 -5.32 6.72
N GLU A 22 -7.38 -5.37 6.22
CA GLU A 22 -8.50 -6.01 6.92
C GLU A 22 -8.93 -7.29 6.22
N CYS A 23 -8.92 -8.39 6.96
CA CYS A 23 -9.37 -9.69 6.47
C CYS A 23 -8.70 -10.12 5.15
N ASN A 24 -7.43 -9.75 4.97
CA ASN A 24 -6.64 -10.11 3.79
C ASN A 24 -5.54 -11.08 4.18
N ASP A 25 -5.79 -12.37 3.99
CA ASP A 25 -4.86 -13.43 4.36
C ASP A 25 -3.57 -13.36 3.54
N MET A 26 -3.62 -12.88 2.31
CA MET A 26 -2.44 -12.72 1.46
C MET A 26 -1.44 -11.75 2.10
N THR A 27 -1.92 -10.57 2.49
CA THR A 27 -1.08 -9.56 3.14
C THR A 27 -0.66 -10.00 4.54
N ALA A 28 -1.58 -10.60 5.31
CA ALA A 28 -1.29 -11.07 6.65
C ALA A 28 -0.23 -12.18 6.67
N SER A 29 -0.06 -12.91 5.58
CA SER A 29 0.92 -14.00 5.51
C SER A 29 2.37 -13.51 5.57
N TRP A 30 2.65 -12.27 5.17
CA TRP A 30 4.01 -11.72 5.14
C TRP A 30 4.17 -10.42 5.92
N CYS A 31 3.10 -9.66 6.11
CA CYS A 31 3.13 -8.37 6.81
C CYS A 31 2.52 -8.53 8.20
N ASP A 32 3.35 -8.43 9.23
CA ASP A 32 2.93 -8.65 10.61
C ASP A 32 2.16 -7.46 11.17
N SER A 33 2.60 -6.25 10.84
CA SER A 33 1.96 -5.03 11.33
C SER A 33 2.31 -3.81 10.50
N ALA A 34 1.40 -2.85 10.48
CA ALA A 34 1.62 -1.52 9.93
C ALA A 34 1.04 -0.52 10.93
N LYS A 35 1.86 0.42 11.39
CA LYS A 35 1.48 1.39 12.41
C LYS A 35 1.91 2.79 12.00
N PRO A 36 1.11 3.84 12.26
CA PRO A 36 1.55 5.19 11.97
C PRO A 36 2.75 5.55 12.86
N ALA A 37 3.80 6.08 12.23
CA ALA A 37 5.00 6.59 12.88
C ALA A 37 5.05 8.12 12.85
N SER A 38 4.01 8.76 12.35
CA SER A 38 3.81 10.21 12.33
C SER A 38 2.46 10.54 12.95
N PRO A 39 2.19 11.81 13.30
CA PRO A 39 0.88 12.19 13.84
C PRO A 39 -0.25 11.85 12.88
N VAL A 40 -1.35 11.35 13.44
CA VAL A 40 -2.55 11.03 12.66
C VAL A 40 -3.50 12.23 12.72
N PRO A 41 -3.83 12.86 11.59
CA PRO A 41 -4.79 13.96 11.57
C PRO A 41 -6.16 13.51 12.07
N GLU A 42 -6.95 14.46 12.55
CA GLU A 42 -8.36 14.20 12.87
C GLU A 42 -9.10 13.72 11.63
N GLY A 43 -9.98 12.73 11.79
CA GLY A 43 -10.75 12.18 10.69
C GLY A 43 -11.27 10.80 11.00
N GLU A 44 -11.47 10.01 9.96
CA GLU A 44 -12.02 8.65 10.07
C GLU A 44 -11.06 7.69 10.80
N ASP A 45 -11.64 6.72 11.49
CA ASP A 45 -10.92 5.61 12.12
C ASP A 45 -11.16 4.32 11.32
N PRO A 46 -10.19 3.41 11.27
CA PRO A 46 -8.83 3.48 11.78
C PRO A 46 -7.95 4.46 10.97
N TRP A 47 -6.71 4.68 11.40
CA TRP A 47 -5.80 5.66 10.80
C TRP A 47 -5.65 5.51 9.28
N TYR A 48 -5.61 4.28 8.78
CA TYR A 48 -5.42 3.99 7.36
C TYR A 48 -6.67 4.24 6.52
N PHE A 49 -7.85 4.37 7.15
CA PHE A 49 -9.09 4.74 6.47
C PHE A 49 -9.29 6.25 6.40
N ASN A 50 -8.39 7.02 6.99
CA ASN A 50 -8.47 8.47 7.05
C ASN A 50 -7.76 9.10 5.84
N PRO A 51 -8.48 9.70 4.86
CA PRO A 51 -7.84 10.33 3.71
C PRO A 51 -6.85 11.43 4.10
N ALA A 52 -7.10 12.16 5.18
CA ALA A 52 -6.20 13.22 5.64
C ALA A 52 -4.83 12.67 6.04
N PHE A 53 -4.76 11.43 6.54
CA PHE A 53 -3.48 10.79 6.83
C PHE A 53 -2.66 10.63 5.55
N TRP A 54 -3.28 10.11 4.47
CA TRP A 54 -2.59 9.88 3.20
C TRP A 54 -2.24 11.17 2.47
N ASP A 55 -2.89 12.29 2.79
CA ASP A 55 -2.54 13.62 2.28
C ASP A 55 -1.40 14.29 3.06
N SER A 56 -1.08 13.80 4.26
CA SER A 56 -0.04 14.37 5.12
C SER A 56 1.35 13.87 4.72
N ASP A 57 2.38 14.40 5.36
CA ASP A 57 3.76 13.87 5.29
C ASP A 57 3.88 12.64 6.21
N PHE A 58 3.10 11.62 5.91
CA PHE A 58 2.98 10.45 6.77
C PHE A 58 4.23 9.59 6.78
N GLN A 59 4.39 8.87 7.89
CA GLN A 59 5.33 7.77 8.03
C GLN A 59 4.59 6.59 8.64
N ILE A 60 4.83 5.41 8.09
CA ILE A 60 4.24 4.15 8.56
C ILE A 60 5.39 3.22 8.93
N ASP A 61 5.36 2.68 10.15
CA ASP A 61 6.30 1.65 10.57
C ASP A 61 5.72 0.28 10.24
N VAL A 62 6.38 -0.44 9.35
CA VAL A 62 5.91 -1.74 8.86
C VAL A 62 6.86 -2.83 9.33
N CYS A 63 6.30 -3.85 9.98
CA CYS A 63 7.02 -5.05 10.37
C CYS A 63 6.59 -6.19 9.45
N PHE A 64 7.55 -6.87 8.83
CA PHE A 64 7.26 -7.91 7.85
C PHE A 64 8.31 -9.02 7.88
N ASP A 65 7.95 -10.17 7.32
CA ASP A 65 8.89 -11.28 7.15
C ASP A 65 9.81 -10.98 5.96
N ASP A 66 11.11 -10.96 6.23
CA ASP A 66 12.09 -10.72 5.17
C ASP A 66 12.39 -12.06 4.46
N PRO A 67 12.08 -12.17 3.16
CA PRO A 67 12.34 -13.41 2.43
C PRO A 67 13.82 -13.75 2.30
N GLU A 68 14.71 -12.78 2.51
CA GLU A 68 16.16 -12.97 2.43
C GLU A 68 16.81 -13.17 3.79
N ALA A 69 16.06 -13.11 4.89
CA ALA A 69 16.60 -13.12 6.25
C ALA A 69 16.19 -14.37 7.07
N ASP A 70 15.92 -15.50 6.42
CA ASP A 70 15.63 -16.79 7.07
C ASP A 70 14.53 -16.71 8.15
N GLY A 71 13.40 -16.09 7.82
CA GLY A 71 12.25 -15.98 8.71
C GLY A 71 12.38 -14.94 9.80
N ARG A 72 13.34 -14.03 9.71
CA ARG A 72 13.47 -12.91 10.64
C ARG A 72 12.53 -11.79 10.25
N SER A 73 11.94 -11.18 11.25
CA SER A 73 11.15 -9.95 11.06
C SER A 73 12.06 -8.78 10.74
N ARG A 74 11.57 -7.90 9.90
CA ARG A 74 12.26 -6.68 9.52
C ARG A 74 11.31 -5.50 9.64
N HIS A 75 11.87 -4.34 10.00
CA HIS A 75 11.12 -3.08 10.07
C HIS A 75 11.57 -2.14 8.96
N VAL A 76 10.61 -1.44 8.37
CA VAL A 76 10.88 -0.40 7.38
C VAL A 76 9.89 0.74 7.61
N GLN A 77 10.33 1.97 7.33
CA GLN A 77 9.44 3.12 7.34
C GLN A 77 9.00 3.45 5.93
N ILE A 78 7.70 3.59 5.75
CA ILE A 78 7.06 3.88 4.47
C ILE A 78 6.48 5.28 4.53
N GLY A 79 6.89 6.12 3.60
CA GLY A 79 6.34 7.46 3.43
C GLY A 79 5.75 7.65 2.05
N ARG A 80 5.50 8.91 1.68
CA ARG A 80 4.90 9.25 0.39
C ARG A 80 5.72 8.75 -0.80
N ALA A 81 7.05 8.85 -0.69
CA ALA A 81 7.94 8.43 -1.77
C ALA A 81 7.81 6.93 -2.09
N GLU A 82 7.70 6.10 -1.06
CA GLU A 82 7.57 4.65 -1.21
C GLU A 82 6.20 4.26 -1.77
N VAL A 83 5.14 4.94 -1.34
CA VAL A 83 3.79 4.73 -1.89
C VAL A 83 3.75 5.15 -3.35
N GLN A 84 4.33 6.31 -3.69
CA GLN A 84 4.41 6.76 -5.08
C GLN A 84 5.20 5.77 -5.95
N ALA A 85 6.35 5.31 -5.47
CA ALA A 85 7.17 4.35 -6.19
C ALA A 85 6.42 3.03 -6.41
N GLY A 86 5.62 2.60 -5.44
CA GLY A 86 4.77 1.42 -5.57
C GLY A 86 3.74 1.57 -6.69
N PHE A 87 3.06 2.71 -6.77
CA PHE A 87 2.13 3.00 -7.85
C PHE A 87 2.84 3.10 -9.22
N ASP A 88 4.02 3.72 -9.26
CA ASP A 88 4.80 3.82 -10.49
C ASP A 88 5.18 2.44 -11.02
N LYS A 89 5.63 1.55 -10.14
CA LYS A 89 5.96 0.19 -10.52
C LYS A 89 4.71 -0.59 -10.97
N MET A 90 3.60 -0.39 -10.31
CA MET A 90 2.33 -1.01 -10.71
C MET A 90 1.92 -0.55 -12.10
N ALA A 91 2.04 0.74 -12.39
CA ALA A 91 1.73 1.28 -13.72
C ALA A 91 2.62 0.69 -14.81
N SER A 92 3.89 0.47 -14.50
CA SER A 92 4.88 -0.07 -15.44
C SER A 92 4.72 -1.58 -15.65
N ASP A 93 4.63 -2.34 -14.56
CA ASP A 93 4.77 -3.80 -14.59
C ASP A 93 3.45 -4.55 -14.38
N TYR A 94 2.45 -3.92 -13.76
CA TYR A 94 1.18 -4.54 -13.41
C TYR A 94 -0.01 -3.63 -13.75
N PRO A 95 -0.12 -3.18 -15.02
CA PRO A 95 -1.13 -2.17 -15.38
C PRO A 95 -2.57 -2.64 -15.21
N SER A 96 -2.83 -3.94 -15.26
CA SER A 96 -4.17 -4.48 -15.01
C SER A 96 -4.64 -4.22 -13.60
N HIS A 97 -3.76 -4.42 -12.61
CA HIS A 97 -4.06 -4.13 -11.22
C HIS A 97 -4.29 -2.63 -10.99
N LEU A 98 -3.48 -1.79 -11.61
CA LEU A 98 -3.68 -0.34 -11.52
C LEU A 98 -5.02 0.07 -12.12
N GLY A 99 -5.37 -0.49 -13.27
CA GLY A 99 -6.67 -0.26 -13.92
C GLY A 99 -7.83 -0.65 -13.01
N ASP A 100 -7.72 -1.77 -12.32
CA ASP A 100 -8.74 -2.21 -11.35
C ASP A 100 -8.89 -1.23 -10.19
N ILE A 101 -7.79 -0.67 -9.69
CA ILE A 101 -7.84 0.34 -8.63
C ILE A 101 -8.54 1.61 -9.14
N ILE A 102 -8.17 2.09 -10.31
CA ILE A 102 -8.76 3.30 -10.92
C ILE A 102 -10.27 3.14 -11.14
N ASN A 103 -10.70 1.94 -11.52
CA ASN A 103 -12.10 1.63 -11.82
C ASN A 103 -12.89 1.14 -10.61
N ASP A 104 -12.28 1.17 -9.41
CA ASP A 104 -12.89 0.66 -8.16
C ASP A 104 -13.39 -0.79 -8.29
N ASN A 105 -12.64 -1.61 -9.02
CA ASN A 105 -12.98 -3.00 -9.31
C ASN A 105 -11.85 -3.94 -8.86
N TYR A 106 -11.21 -3.63 -7.76
CA TYR A 106 -10.10 -4.42 -7.24
C TYR A 106 -10.56 -5.37 -6.12
N ASP A 107 -9.75 -6.40 -5.90
CA ASP A 107 -9.96 -7.41 -4.87
C ASP A 107 -8.77 -7.47 -3.89
N ALA A 108 -8.79 -8.48 -3.02
CA ALA A 108 -7.73 -8.69 -2.03
C ALA A 108 -6.35 -8.90 -2.69
N GLU A 109 -6.30 -9.59 -3.83
CA GLU A 109 -5.06 -9.82 -4.56
C GLU A 109 -4.45 -8.51 -5.06
N THR A 110 -5.26 -7.64 -5.64
CA THR A 110 -4.80 -6.31 -6.10
C THR A 110 -4.28 -5.47 -4.95
N ALA A 111 -4.99 -5.46 -3.82
CA ALA A 111 -4.58 -4.71 -2.65
C ALA A 111 -3.26 -5.25 -2.06
N ASP A 112 -3.10 -6.58 -2.00
CA ASP A 112 -1.85 -7.20 -1.57
C ASP A 112 -0.71 -6.88 -2.53
N THR A 113 -0.95 -6.94 -3.84
CA THR A 113 0.03 -6.57 -4.86
C THR A 113 0.52 -5.14 -4.64
N TRP A 114 -0.40 -4.21 -4.42
CA TRP A 114 -0.05 -2.82 -4.11
C TRP A 114 0.87 -2.73 -2.88
N TRP A 115 0.48 -3.39 -1.78
CA TRP A 115 1.25 -3.28 -0.54
C TRP A 115 2.63 -3.95 -0.64
N GLN A 116 2.73 -5.07 -1.36
CA GLN A 116 4.04 -5.67 -1.64
C GLN A 116 4.93 -4.72 -2.44
N LEU A 117 4.41 -4.06 -3.47
CA LEU A 117 5.18 -3.11 -4.27
C LEU A 117 5.66 -1.91 -3.43
N VAL A 118 4.84 -1.46 -2.49
CA VAL A 118 5.21 -0.35 -1.60
C VAL A 118 6.29 -0.77 -0.60
N VAL A 119 6.12 -1.91 0.05
CA VAL A 119 6.98 -2.35 1.17
C VAL A 119 8.18 -3.15 0.67
N LEU A 120 7.95 -4.14 -0.18
CA LEU A 120 8.98 -5.09 -0.65
C LEU A 120 9.61 -4.65 -1.96
N LYS A 121 9.01 -3.68 -2.64
CA LYS A 121 9.44 -3.11 -3.94
C LYS A 121 9.36 -4.08 -5.10
N ASP A 122 8.80 -5.26 -4.89
CA ASP A 122 8.52 -6.25 -5.91
C ASP A 122 7.49 -7.25 -5.38
N ILE A 123 6.90 -8.04 -6.28
CA ILE A 123 6.02 -9.13 -5.90
C ILE A 123 6.88 -10.34 -5.54
N ILE A 124 6.93 -10.66 -4.27
CA ILE A 124 7.71 -11.79 -3.71
C ILE A 124 6.79 -12.97 -3.39
N TYR A 125 5.60 -12.67 -2.89
CA TYR A 125 4.61 -13.67 -2.50
C TYR A 125 3.45 -13.66 -3.49
N GLY A 126 3.34 -14.71 -4.24
CA GLY A 126 2.34 -14.83 -5.30
C GLY A 126 1.07 -15.53 -4.88
#